data_4a281bafdfcc94464236ba42ddbf26bd
#
_entry.id   4a281bafdfcc94464236ba42ddbf26bd
#
_cell.length_a   1.000
_cell.length_b   1.000
_cell.length_c   1.000
_cell.angle_alpha   90.00
_cell.angle_beta   90.00
_cell.angle_gamma   90.00
#
_symmetry.space_group_name_H-M   'P 1'
#
loop_
_entity.id
_entity.type
_entity.pdbx_description
1 polymer ?
#
loop_
_entity_poly.entity_id
_entity_poly.type
_entity_poly.pdbx_seq_one_letter_code
_entity_poly.pdbx_strand_id
1 'polypeptide(L)'
;MKRDLQPHELIERSIIKKFRKTIWNPFTLAVRQYQLIQPGDKIAVCISGGKDSMLMAKLMQLLQRYSEVPFEVVFLVMDPGYNEINRNKIESNAALLHIPITVFETDVFAVANNSEKNPCYLCARMRRGYLYSKAQELGCNKIALGHHFNDVIETTVMSMFYGSQMQAMLPKLHSTNFAGMELIRPLYCIHEEDILAWKQYNDLEFIQCACRFTENCTMCDNGGGGSKRQEVKILLRRLRRDNPNIERSIFNSIHAVNLDMMPGYKSGGVLHSFLEDYDERGKKSE
;
A
#
# COMPACT_ATOMS: atom_id res chain seq x y z
N MET A 1 -7.18 36.87 -19.74
CA MET A 1 -8.24 35.96 -19.27
C MET A 1 -7.60 34.80 -18.52
N LYS A 2 -8.02 34.50 -17.28
CA LYS A 2 -7.59 33.28 -16.60
C LYS A 2 -8.24 32.08 -17.33
N ARG A 3 -7.41 31.14 -17.80
CA ARG A 3 -7.91 29.89 -18.42
C ARG A 3 -8.70 29.12 -17.36
N ASP A 4 -9.91 28.68 -17.68
CA ASP A 4 -10.65 27.77 -16.82
C ASP A 4 -9.96 26.41 -16.79
N LEU A 5 -9.67 25.91 -15.59
CA LEU A 5 -8.99 24.64 -15.40
C LEU A 5 -9.96 23.50 -15.65
N GLN A 6 -9.48 22.45 -16.32
CA GLN A 6 -10.23 21.20 -16.50
C GLN A 6 -10.33 20.43 -15.16
N PRO A 7 -11.31 19.53 -15.00
CA PRO A 7 -11.51 18.78 -13.76
C PRO A 7 -10.24 18.07 -13.24
N HIS A 8 -9.50 17.40 -14.12
CA HIS A 8 -8.24 16.74 -13.75
C HIS A 8 -7.16 17.74 -13.27
N GLU A 9 -7.09 18.95 -13.87
CA GLU A 9 -6.16 20.01 -13.47
C GLU A 9 -6.51 20.55 -12.07
N LEU A 10 -7.81 20.64 -11.74
CA LEU A 10 -8.27 21.05 -10.41
C LEU A 10 -7.89 20.00 -9.36
N ILE A 11 -8.04 18.70 -9.68
CA ILE A 11 -7.63 17.59 -8.81
C ILE A 11 -6.12 17.62 -8.60
N GLU A 12 -5.30 17.78 -9.65
CA GLU A 12 -3.85 17.92 -9.53
C GLU A 12 -3.47 19.12 -8.66
N ARG A 13 -4.11 20.27 -8.91
CA ARG A 13 -3.88 21.47 -8.11
C ARG A 13 -4.24 21.27 -6.64
N SER A 14 -5.29 20.50 -6.33
CA SER A 14 -5.66 20.20 -4.95
C SER A 14 -4.53 19.45 -4.22
N ILE A 15 -3.88 18.47 -4.87
CA ILE A 15 -2.74 17.73 -4.32
C ILE A 15 -1.56 18.67 -4.05
N ILE A 16 -1.17 19.47 -5.06
CA ILE A 16 0.04 20.31 -4.99
C ILE A 16 -0.13 21.54 -4.11
N LYS A 17 -1.37 22.02 -3.90
CA LYS A 17 -1.64 23.22 -3.10
C LYS A 17 -2.29 22.88 -1.76
N LYS A 18 -3.56 22.43 -1.77
CA LYS A 18 -4.35 22.23 -0.56
C LYS A 18 -3.81 21.08 0.30
N PHE A 19 -3.54 19.93 -0.32
CA PHE A 19 -3.04 18.71 0.34
C PHE A 19 -1.52 18.57 0.25
N ARG A 20 -0.81 19.65 -0.01
CA ARG A 20 0.66 19.62 -0.14
C ARG A 20 1.32 19.06 1.11
N LYS A 21 0.91 19.52 2.30
CA LYS A 21 1.54 19.13 3.58
C LYS A 21 1.19 17.71 4.00
N THR A 22 0.01 17.22 3.65
CA THR A 22 -0.54 15.97 4.15
C THR A 22 -0.48 14.82 3.12
N ILE A 23 -0.36 15.14 1.83
CA ILE A 23 -0.24 14.14 0.76
C ILE A 23 1.07 14.29 -0.02
N TRP A 24 1.29 15.42 -0.69
CA TRP A 24 2.44 15.56 -1.59
C TRP A 24 3.78 15.45 -0.88
N ASN A 25 3.97 16.18 0.22
CA ASN A 25 5.22 16.15 0.96
C ASN A 25 5.50 14.78 1.61
N PRO A 26 4.54 14.10 2.31
CA PRO A 26 4.75 12.75 2.80
C PRO A 26 5.03 11.73 1.69
N PHE A 27 4.38 11.85 0.53
CA PHE A 27 4.67 11.02 -0.62
C PHE A 27 6.11 11.19 -1.12
N THR A 28 6.54 12.43 -1.38
CA THR A 28 7.91 12.71 -1.86
C THR A 28 8.96 12.39 -0.79
N LEU A 29 8.62 12.55 0.50
CA LEU A 29 9.46 12.12 1.61
C LEU A 29 9.68 10.60 1.58
N ALA A 30 8.60 9.82 1.45
CA ALA A 30 8.70 8.36 1.38
C ALA A 30 9.55 7.90 0.19
N VAL A 31 9.32 8.48 -1.00
CA VAL A 31 10.10 8.16 -2.20
C VAL A 31 11.59 8.38 -1.98
N ARG A 32 11.97 9.52 -1.39
CA ARG A 32 13.36 9.89 -1.14
C ARG A 32 13.97 9.12 0.02
N GLN A 33 13.32 9.08 1.17
CA GLN A 33 13.83 8.47 2.40
C GLN A 33 14.10 6.97 2.23
N TYR A 34 13.19 6.28 1.55
CA TYR A 34 13.31 4.84 1.34
C TYR A 34 13.89 4.49 -0.04
N GLN A 35 14.34 5.51 -0.81
CA GLN A 35 14.93 5.29 -2.12
C GLN A 35 14.07 4.38 -3.00
N LEU A 36 12.77 4.70 -3.08
CA LEU A 36 11.79 3.85 -3.77
C LEU A 36 11.98 3.85 -5.29
N ILE A 37 12.52 4.95 -5.83
CA ILE A 37 12.68 5.16 -7.27
C ILE A 37 14.14 5.52 -7.55
N GLN A 38 14.72 4.85 -8.55
CA GLN A 38 16.08 5.06 -9.04
C GLN A 38 16.07 5.49 -10.52
N PRO A 39 17.13 6.15 -11.01
CA PRO A 39 17.25 6.45 -12.43
C PRO A 39 17.16 5.18 -13.29
N GLY A 40 16.32 5.25 -14.33
CA GLY A 40 16.12 4.13 -15.26
C GLY A 40 15.08 3.10 -14.81
N ASP A 41 14.44 3.29 -13.64
CA ASP A 41 13.34 2.40 -13.23
C ASP A 41 12.16 2.50 -14.21
N LYS A 42 11.55 1.35 -14.47
CA LYS A 42 10.23 1.24 -15.11
C LYS A 42 9.25 0.57 -14.16
N ILE A 43 8.24 1.32 -13.72
CA ILE A 43 7.40 0.98 -12.58
C ILE A 43 5.98 0.69 -13.03
N ALA A 44 5.48 -0.52 -12.76
CA ALA A 44 4.07 -0.84 -12.91
C ALA A 44 3.29 -0.34 -11.68
N VAL A 45 2.51 0.70 -11.86
CA VAL A 45 1.63 1.28 -10.84
C VAL A 45 0.32 0.49 -10.83
N CYS A 46 0.12 -0.37 -9.83
CA CYS A 46 -1.00 -1.30 -9.77
C CYS A 46 -2.26 -0.61 -9.24
N ILE A 47 -3.28 -0.54 -10.09
CA ILE A 47 -4.56 0.10 -9.79
C ILE A 47 -5.62 -0.98 -9.51
N SER A 48 -6.22 -0.94 -8.32
CA SER A 48 -7.33 -1.80 -7.91
C SER A 48 -8.70 -1.14 -8.06
N GLY A 49 -8.74 0.14 -8.44
CA GLY A 49 -9.96 0.95 -8.51
C GLY A 49 -10.38 1.61 -7.20
N GLY A 50 -9.76 1.27 -6.08
CA GLY A 50 -9.99 1.93 -4.79
C GLY A 50 -9.25 3.27 -4.67
N LYS A 51 -9.69 4.10 -3.71
CA LYS A 51 -9.17 5.45 -3.44
C LYS A 51 -7.64 5.53 -3.36
N ASP A 52 -7.03 4.56 -2.68
CA ASP A 52 -5.59 4.55 -2.41
C ASP A 52 -4.79 4.31 -3.68
N SER A 53 -5.17 3.32 -4.47
CA SER A 53 -4.50 3.00 -5.73
C SER A 53 -4.66 4.10 -6.79
N MET A 54 -5.81 4.76 -6.84
CA MET A 54 -6.06 5.87 -7.76
C MET A 54 -5.28 7.13 -7.36
N LEU A 55 -5.23 7.46 -6.06
CA LEU A 55 -4.36 8.54 -5.57
C LEU A 55 -2.89 8.24 -5.85
N MET A 56 -2.43 7.01 -5.56
CA MET A 56 -1.07 6.59 -5.86
C MET A 56 -0.73 6.77 -7.34
N ALA A 57 -1.61 6.33 -8.24
CA ALA A 57 -1.41 6.47 -9.67
C ALA A 57 -1.27 7.95 -10.08
N LYS A 58 -2.12 8.83 -9.53
CA LYS A 58 -2.04 10.26 -9.79
C LYS A 58 -0.76 10.89 -9.24
N LEU A 59 -0.32 10.51 -8.04
CA LEU A 59 0.93 10.97 -7.44
C LEU A 59 2.15 10.51 -8.25
N MET A 60 2.18 9.27 -8.70
CA MET A 60 3.25 8.72 -9.53
C MET A 60 3.32 9.43 -10.90
N GLN A 61 2.17 9.72 -11.50
CA GLN A 61 2.10 10.50 -12.75
C GLN A 61 2.64 11.92 -12.56
N LEU A 62 2.26 12.58 -11.47
CA LEU A 62 2.75 13.92 -11.15
C LEU A 62 4.25 13.89 -10.86
N LEU A 63 4.73 12.90 -10.10
CA LEU A 63 6.14 12.76 -9.80
C LEU A 63 6.97 12.56 -11.07
N GLN A 64 6.53 11.69 -11.99
CA GLN A 64 7.21 11.49 -13.27
C GLN A 64 7.33 12.79 -14.07
N ARG A 65 6.30 13.64 -14.03
CA ARG A 65 6.28 14.93 -14.75
C ARG A 65 7.24 15.96 -14.15
N TYR A 66 7.42 15.95 -12.83
CA TYR A 66 8.18 16.99 -12.11
C TYR A 66 9.53 16.51 -11.56
N SER A 67 9.85 15.22 -11.69
CA SER A 67 11.10 14.66 -11.20
C SER A 67 12.26 14.96 -12.13
N GLU A 68 13.40 15.31 -11.56
CA GLU A 68 14.68 15.37 -12.27
C GLU A 68 15.28 13.98 -12.50
N VAL A 69 14.84 12.99 -11.72
CA VAL A 69 15.25 11.58 -11.87
C VAL A 69 14.44 10.95 -13.00
N PRO A 70 15.07 10.47 -14.09
CA PRO A 70 14.36 9.84 -15.19
C PRO A 70 13.87 8.44 -14.80
N PHE A 71 12.58 8.20 -14.89
CA PHE A 71 11.94 6.89 -14.72
C PHE A 71 10.65 6.82 -15.54
N GLU A 72 10.20 5.60 -15.83
CA GLU A 72 8.96 5.34 -16.56
C GLU A 72 7.88 4.76 -15.63
N VAL A 73 6.61 5.06 -15.94
CA VAL A 73 5.45 4.45 -15.28
C VAL A 73 4.52 3.81 -16.28
N VAL A 74 4.00 2.64 -15.91
CA VAL A 74 2.90 1.98 -16.59
C VAL A 74 1.76 1.82 -15.59
N PHE A 75 0.56 2.31 -15.92
CA PHE A 75 -0.61 2.21 -15.05
C PHE A 75 -1.37 0.94 -15.34
N LEU A 76 -1.27 -0.04 -14.45
CA LEU A 76 -1.73 -1.41 -14.69
C LEU A 76 -2.98 -1.72 -13.88
N VAL A 77 -4.05 -2.04 -14.57
CA VAL A 77 -5.30 -2.54 -13.98
C VAL A 77 -5.43 -4.02 -14.29
N MET A 78 -5.44 -4.85 -13.25
CA MET A 78 -5.80 -6.24 -13.38
C MET A 78 -7.31 -6.40 -13.16
N ASP A 79 -8.00 -6.91 -14.16
CA ASP A 79 -9.40 -7.32 -14.04
C ASP A 79 -9.47 -8.80 -13.62
N PRO A 80 -9.85 -9.10 -12.37
CA PRO A 80 -9.94 -10.47 -11.89
C PRO A 80 -11.31 -11.13 -12.18
N GLY A 81 -12.14 -10.51 -13.03
CA GLY A 81 -13.52 -10.85 -13.32
C GLY A 81 -14.50 -9.87 -12.69
N TYR A 82 -14.25 -8.58 -12.80
CA TYR A 82 -15.16 -7.53 -12.34
C TYR A 82 -16.53 -7.63 -13.02
N ASN A 83 -17.58 -7.16 -12.33
CA ASN A 83 -18.83 -6.83 -13.00
C ASN A 83 -18.65 -5.54 -13.83
N GLU A 84 -19.56 -5.34 -14.78
CA GLU A 84 -19.53 -4.20 -15.68
C GLU A 84 -19.55 -2.84 -14.94
N ILE A 85 -20.31 -2.74 -13.86
CA ILE A 85 -20.41 -1.52 -13.04
C ILE A 85 -19.05 -1.16 -12.47
N ASN A 86 -18.35 -2.11 -11.84
CA ASN A 86 -17.03 -1.87 -11.25
C ASN A 86 -15.99 -1.57 -12.33
N ARG A 87 -16.02 -2.26 -13.46
CA ARG A 87 -15.11 -2.02 -14.57
C ARG A 87 -15.28 -0.61 -15.12
N ASN A 88 -16.51 -0.21 -15.44
CA ASN A 88 -16.84 1.12 -15.92
C ASN A 88 -16.46 2.21 -14.92
N LYS A 89 -16.63 1.96 -13.60
CA LYS A 89 -16.22 2.91 -12.56
C LYS A 89 -14.70 3.11 -12.50
N ILE A 90 -13.92 2.04 -12.70
CA ILE A 90 -12.44 2.15 -12.77
C ILE A 90 -12.02 2.97 -13.99
N GLU A 91 -12.56 2.65 -15.17
CA GLU A 91 -12.22 3.32 -16.41
C GLU A 91 -12.64 4.80 -16.43
N SER A 92 -13.85 5.11 -15.93
CA SER A 92 -14.33 6.49 -15.81
C SER A 92 -13.49 7.33 -14.84
N ASN A 93 -13.09 6.76 -13.71
CA ASN A 93 -12.18 7.42 -12.77
C ASN A 93 -10.78 7.64 -13.38
N ALA A 94 -10.26 6.66 -14.11
CA ALA A 94 -8.98 6.80 -14.80
C ALA A 94 -9.05 7.91 -15.86
N ALA A 95 -10.13 7.98 -16.64
CA ALA A 95 -10.38 9.04 -17.60
C ALA A 95 -10.49 10.42 -16.93
N LEU A 96 -11.30 10.54 -15.85
CA LEU A 96 -11.44 11.76 -15.07
C LEU A 96 -10.11 12.27 -14.51
N LEU A 97 -9.25 11.35 -14.03
CA LEU A 97 -7.92 11.66 -13.51
C LEU A 97 -6.85 11.80 -14.60
N HIS A 98 -7.19 11.62 -15.89
CA HIS A 98 -6.23 11.59 -16.99
C HIS A 98 -5.06 10.60 -16.76
N ILE A 99 -5.38 9.39 -16.28
CA ILE A 99 -4.42 8.31 -16.07
C ILE A 99 -4.55 7.32 -17.24
N PRO A 100 -3.52 7.13 -18.07
CA PRO A 100 -3.55 6.19 -19.18
C PRO A 100 -3.38 4.75 -18.68
N ILE A 101 -4.48 4.06 -18.42
CA ILE A 101 -4.48 2.69 -17.88
C ILE A 101 -4.29 1.64 -18.96
N THR A 102 -3.51 0.60 -18.62
CA THR A 102 -3.43 -0.66 -19.37
C THR A 102 -4.19 -1.71 -18.57
N VAL A 103 -5.25 -2.25 -19.17
CA VAL A 103 -6.08 -3.26 -18.51
C VAL A 103 -5.75 -4.64 -19.08
N PHE A 104 -5.67 -5.64 -18.20
CA PHE A 104 -5.57 -7.05 -18.59
C PHE A 104 -6.53 -7.89 -17.74
N GLU A 105 -7.09 -8.90 -18.35
CA GLU A 105 -8.11 -9.76 -17.75
C GLU A 105 -7.49 -11.04 -17.21
N THR A 106 -8.09 -11.57 -16.15
CA THR A 106 -7.73 -12.83 -15.52
C THR A 106 -8.99 -13.53 -14.98
N ASP A 107 -8.89 -14.82 -14.73
CA ASP A 107 -9.95 -15.66 -14.18
C ASP A 107 -9.85 -15.85 -12.64
N VAL A 108 -9.13 -14.97 -11.95
CA VAL A 108 -8.83 -15.10 -10.52
C VAL A 108 -10.08 -15.30 -9.67
N PHE A 109 -11.16 -14.56 -9.95
CA PHE A 109 -12.39 -14.69 -9.17
C PHE A 109 -13.09 -16.03 -9.43
N ALA A 110 -13.07 -16.54 -10.65
CA ALA A 110 -13.64 -17.84 -10.96
C ALA A 110 -12.88 -18.97 -10.26
N VAL A 111 -11.55 -18.93 -10.30
CA VAL A 111 -10.69 -19.94 -9.66
C VAL A 111 -10.79 -19.87 -8.12
N ALA A 112 -10.77 -18.67 -7.55
CA ALA A 112 -10.86 -18.51 -6.10
C ALA A 112 -12.23 -18.93 -5.55
N ASN A 113 -13.32 -18.69 -6.29
CA ASN A 113 -14.68 -19.10 -5.91
C ASN A 113 -14.86 -20.62 -5.83
N ASN A 114 -14.13 -21.36 -6.65
CA ASN A 114 -14.17 -22.82 -6.67
C ASN A 114 -13.27 -23.46 -5.58
N SER A 115 -12.58 -22.67 -4.77
CA SER A 115 -11.69 -23.19 -3.73
C SER A 115 -12.44 -23.36 -2.40
N GLU A 116 -12.41 -24.58 -1.86
CA GLU A 116 -13.01 -24.91 -0.55
C GLU A 116 -12.22 -24.33 0.64
N LYS A 117 -10.92 -24.03 0.45
CA LYS A 117 -10.02 -23.56 1.53
C LYS A 117 -9.47 -22.18 1.26
N ASN A 118 -9.78 -21.22 2.17
CA ASN A 118 -9.19 -19.87 2.19
C ASN A 118 -9.23 -19.11 0.84
N PRO A 119 -10.41 -18.92 0.23
CA PRO A 119 -10.51 -18.30 -1.11
C PRO A 119 -9.88 -16.90 -1.18
N CYS A 120 -9.98 -16.10 -0.10
CA CYS A 120 -9.36 -14.77 -0.03
C CYS A 120 -7.83 -14.82 -0.07
N TYR A 121 -7.22 -15.80 0.59
CA TYR A 121 -5.76 -15.98 0.54
C TYR A 121 -5.30 -16.39 -0.86
N LEU A 122 -6.00 -17.35 -1.46
CA LEU A 122 -5.72 -17.81 -2.82
C LEU A 122 -5.85 -16.67 -3.83
N CYS A 123 -6.96 -15.93 -3.76
CA CYS A 123 -7.20 -14.75 -4.59
C CYS A 123 -6.06 -13.72 -4.46
N ALA A 124 -5.66 -13.36 -3.23
CA ALA A 124 -4.59 -12.39 -3.00
C ALA A 124 -3.24 -12.88 -3.56
N ARG A 125 -2.94 -14.18 -3.42
CA ARG A 125 -1.71 -14.80 -3.94
C ARG A 125 -1.69 -14.82 -5.46
N MET A 126 -2.78 -15.24 -6.11
CA MET A 126 -2.91 -15.27 -7.57
C MET A 126 -2.80 -13.86 -8.15
N ARG A 127 -3.56 -12.91 -7.60
CA ARG A 127 -3.51 -11.50 -8.04
C ARG A 127 -2.08 -10.94 -8.02
N ARG A 128 -1.33 -11.23 -6.97
CA ARG A 128 0.07 -10.80 -6.88
C ARG A 128 0.92 -11.45 -7.99
N GLY A 129 0.78 -12.75 -8.23
CA GLY A 129 1.50 -13.47 -9.28
C GLY A 129 1.24 -12.87 -10.67
N TYR A 130 -0.03 -12.67 -11.04
CA TYR A 130 -0.41 -12.07 -12.32
C TYR A 130 0.11 -10.64 -12.48
N LEU A 131 0.05 -9.81 -11.42
CA LEU A 131 0.58 -8.45 -11.48
C LEU A 131 2.09 -8.43 -11.73
N TYR A 132 2.86 -9.29 -11.06
CA TYR A 132 4.30 -9.37 -11.31
C TYR A 132 4.61 -9.89 -12.71
N SER A 133 3.94 -10.96 -13.15
CA SER A 133 4.14 -11.52 -14.50
C SER A 133 3.87 -10.47 -15.57
N LYS A 134 2.72 -9.76 -15.46
CA LYS A 134 2.36 -8.73 -16.45
C LYS A 134 3.30 -7.53 -16.41
N ALA A 135 3.78 -7.14 -15.24
CA ALA A 135 4.78 -6.08 -15.11
C ALA A 135 6.10 -6.46 -15.80
N GLN A 136 6.58 -7.71 -15.63
CA GLN A 136 7.78 -8.20 -16.33
C GLN A 136 7.60 -8.24 -17.85
N GLU A 137 6.43 -8.70 -18.35
CA GLU A 137 6.12 -8.68 -19.78
C GLU A 137 6.20 -7.26 -20.38
N LEU A 138 5.83 -6.26 -19.59
CA LEU A 138 5.91 -4.85 -19.98
C LEU A 138 7.29 -4.23 -19.76
N GLY A 139 8.29 -5.04 -19.36
CA GLY A 139 9.66 -4.60 -19.11
C GLY A 139 9.82 -3.76 -17.84
N CYS A 140 8.89 -3.86 -16.89
CA CYS A 140 9.01 -3.18 -15.60
C CYS A 140 9.95 -3.96 -14.68
N ASN A 141 10.73 -3.24 -13.87
CA ASN A 141 11.56 -3.80 -12.80
C ASN A 141 10.95 -3.58 -11.40
N LYS A 142 9.88 -2.78 -11.31
CA LYS A 142 9.17 -2.53 -10.05
C LYS A 142 7.67 -2.60 -10.19
N ILE A 143 6.99 -2.98 -9.10
CA ILE A 143 5.55 -2.78 -8.94
C ILE A 143 5.30 -1.83 -7.77
N ALA A 144 4.38 -0.88 -7.94
CA ALA A 144 3.93 0.03 -6.89
C ALA A 144 2.53 -0.39 -6.39
N LEU A 145 2.40 -0.54 -5.07
CA LEU A 145 1.14 -0.89 -4.41
C LEU A 145 0.69 0.21 -3.45
N GLY A 146 -0.61 0.50 -3.42
CA GLY A 146 -1.24 1.59 -2.69
C GLY A 146 -1.40 1.37 -1.18
N HIS A 147 -0.44 0.72 -0.52
CA HIS A 147 -0.45 0.60 0.94
C HIS A 147 0.01 1.92 1.58
N HIS A 148 -0.73 2.38 2.58
CA HIS A 148 -0.52 3.65 3.24
C HIS A 148 -0.09 3.48 4.71
N PHE A 149 0.15 4.59 5.43
CA PHE A 149 0.62 4.62 6.82
C PHE A 149 -0.19 3.72 7.76
N ASN A 150 -1.53 3.76 7.68
CA ASN A 150 -2.37 2.96 8.57
C ASN A 150 -2.25 1.46 8.29
N ASP A 151 -2.06 1.03 7.02
CA ASP A 151 -1.78 -0.38 6.70
C ASP A 151 -0.51 -0.89 7.37
N VAL A 152 0.52 -0.03 7.45
CA VAL A 152 1.81 -0.37 8.07
C VAL A 152 1.62 -0.64 9.56
N ILE A 153 1.00 0.29 10.29
CA ILE A 153 0.81 0.14 11.75
C ILE A 153 -0.19 -0.99 12.08
N GLU A 154 -1.27 -1.12 11.31
CA GLU A 154 -2.22 -2.23 11.45
C GLU A 154 -1.52 -3.59 11.28
N THR A 155 -0.67 -3.72 10.24
CA THR A 155 0.09 -4.96 9.98
C THR A 155 1.07 -5.25 11.11
N THR A 156 1.74 -4.24 11.64
CA THR A 156 2.66 -4.39 12.77
C THR A 156 1.94 -4.90 14.01
N VAL A 157 0.83 -4.26 14.39
CA VAL A 157 0.04 -4.67 15.56
C VAL A 157 -0.57 -6.06 15.36
N MET A 158 -1.05 -6.38 14.16
CA MET A 158 -1.53 -7.73 13.82
C MET A 158 -0.43 -8.79 13.98
N SER A 159 0.79 -8.50 13.54
CA SER A 159 1.92 -9.44 13.66
C SER A 159 2.26 -9.71 15.12
N MET A 160 2.21 -8.69 15.98
CA MET A 160 2.43 -8.83 17.42
C MET A 160 1.31 -9.65 18.10
N PHE A 161 0.05 -9.31 17.84
CA PHE A 161 -1.09 -9.85 18.59
C PHE A 161 -1.51 -11.25 18.13
N TYR A 162 -1.39 -11.53 16.83
CA TYR A 162 -1.89 -12.76 16.22
C TYR A 162 -0.81 -13.59 15.54
N GLY A 163 0.36 -13.00 15.25
CA GLY A 163 1.47 -13.67 14.57
C GLY A 163 2.63 -14.03 15.50
N SER A 164 2.60 -13.63 16.79
CA SER A 164 3.69 -13.83 17.76
C SER A 164 5.06 -13.35 17.23
N GLN A 165 5.06 -12.27 16.44
CA GLN A 165 6.25 -11.72 15.80
C GLN A 165 6.20 -10.19 15.79
N MET A 166 7.34 -9.56 16.03
CA MET A 166 7.53 -8.13 15.77
C MET A 166 7.95 -7.95 14.31
N GLN A 167 6.98 -7.87 13.41
CA GLN A 167 7.22 -7.73 11.98
C GLN A 167 6.40 -6.58 11.41
N ALA A 168 7.04 -5.74 10.62
CA ALA A 168 6.39 -4.62 9.94
C ALA A 168 6.30 -4.84 8.42
N MET A 169 5.45 -4.03 7.78
CA MET A 169 5.41 -3.93 6.34
C MET A 169 6.55 -3.03 5.86
N LEU A 170 7.49 -3.54 5.05
CA LEU A 170 8.58 -2.75 4.52
C LEU A 170 8.12 -1.78 3.43
N PRO A 171 8.72 -0.57 3.31
CA PRO A 171 8.41 0.39 2.25
C PRO A 171 8.81 -0.11 0.85
N LYS A 172 9.82 -0.97 0.78
CA LYS A 172 10.23 -1.71 -0.43
C LYS A 172 10.79 -3.08 -0.10
N LEU A 173 10.69 -4.02 -1.04
CA LEU A 173 11.28 -5.35 -0.90
C LEU A 173 11.49 -6.01 -2.26
N HIS A 174 12.56 -6.78 -2.39
CA HIS A 174 12.78 -7.63 -3.56
C HIS A 174 11.78 -8.78 -3.59
N SER A 175 11.34 -9.13 -4.79
CA SER A 175 10.48 -10.30 -4.98
C SER A 175 11.31 -11.59 -4.85
N THR A 176 10.84 -12.53 -4.06
CA THR A 176 11.47 -13.85 -3.93
C THR A 176 11.13 -14.78 -5.10
N ASN A 177 10.02 -14.54 -5.78
CA ASN A 177 9.51 -15.41 -6.84
C ASN A 177 9.72 -14.84 -8.26
N PHE A 178 10.03 -13.56 -8.38
CA PHE A 178 10.21 -12.86 -9.65
C PHE A 178 11.56 -12.16 -9.64
N ALA A 179 12.56 -12.81 -10.22
CA ALA A 179 13.93 -12.31 -10.25
C ALA A 179 14.01 -10.91 -10.88
N GLY A 180 14.78 -10.01 -10.27
CA GLY A 180 14.95 -8.64 -10.72
C GLY A 180 13.78 -7.71 -10.44
N MET A 181 12.68 -8.19 -9.84
CA MET A 181 11.53 -7.37 -9.49
C MET A 181 11.57 -6.87 -8.05
N GLU A 182 11.19 -5.62 -7.85
CA GLU A 182 11.03 -5.00 -6.53
C GLU A 182 9.58 -4.49 -6.34
N LEU A 183 9.05 -4.63 -5.13
CA LEU A 183 7.78 -4.02 -4.72
C LEU A 183 8.07 -2.73 -3.96
N ILE A 184 7.37 -1.65 -4.28
CA ILE A 184 7.44 -0.38 -3.57
C ILE A 184 6.06 0.08 -3.07
N ARG A 185 6.06 0.89 -2.00
CA ARG A 185 4.84 1.44 -1.37
C ARG A 185 4.94 2.97 -1.27
N PRO A 186 4.60 3.69 -2.34
CA PRO A 186 4.78 5.14 -2.38
C PRO A 186 3.93 5.92 -1.35
N LEU A 187 2.79 5.35 -0.90
CA LEU A 187 1.92 5.97 0.08
C LEU A 187 2.31 5.69 1.55
N TYR A 188 3.47 5.09 1.80
CA TYR A 188 3.91 4.58 3.10
C TYR A 188 3.80 5.58 4.26
N CYS A 189 3.98 6.87 3.99
CA CYS A 189 3.92 7.96 4.98
C CYS A 189 2.62 8.77 4.93
N ILE A 190 1.63 8.40 4.11
CA ILE A 190 0.36 9.13 3.97
C ILE A 190 -0.69 8.48 4.87
N HIS A 191 -1.39 9.29 5.67
CA HIS A 191 -2.49 8.82 6.50
C HIS A 191 -3.77 8.56 5.69
N GLU A 192 -4.54 7.53 6.06
CA GLU A 192 -5.82 7.20 5.40
C GLU A 192 -6.81 8.37 5.45
N GLU A 193 -6.83 9.12 6.55
CA GLU A 193 -7.70 10.28 6.72
C GLU A 193 -7.43 11.39 5.70
N ASP A 194 -6.17 11.60 5.32
CA ASP A 194 -5.79 12.59 4.30
C ASP A 194 -6.23 12.14 2.89
N ILE A 195 -6.17 10.83 2.62
CA ILE A 195 -6.68 10.25 1.38
C ILE A 195 -8.21 10.44 1.30
N LEU A 196 -8.91 10.20 2.40
CA LEU A 196 -10.36 10.39 2.50
C LEU A 196 -10.73 11.87 2.35
N ALA A 197 -9.99 12.77 2.99
CA ALA A 197 -10.21 14.22 2.87
C ALA A 197 -9.98 14.71 1.42
N TRP A 198 -8.95 14.20 0.74
CA TRP A 198 -8.71 14.49 -0.67
C TRP A 198 -9.82 13.97 -1.58
N LYS A 199 -10.28 12.73 -1.34
CA LYS A 199 -11.41 12.13 -2.05
C LYS A 199 -12.66 12.99 -1.93
N GLN A 200 -13.01 13.37 -0.69
CA GLN A 200 -14.20 14.17 -0.39
C GLN A 200 -14.12 15.59 -0.99
N TYR A 201 -12.95 16.23 -0.89
CA TYR A 201 -12.75 17.58 -1.41
C TYR A 201 -12.96 17.69 -2.93
N ASN A 202 -12.60 16.63 -3.66
CA ASN A 202 -12.70 16.59 -5.12
C ASN A 202 -13.97 15.88 -5.60
N ASP A 203 -14.90 15.54 -4.70
CA ASP A 203 -16.16 14.82 -4.98
C ASP A 203 -15.91 13.52 -5.80
N LEU A 204 -14.90 12.76 -5.39
CA LEU A 204 -14.50 11.54 -6.09
C LEU A 204 -15.18 10.32 -5.47
N GLU A 205 -15.64 9.43 -6.32
CA GLU A 205 -16.20 8.14 -5.91
C GLU A 205 -15.37 7.00 -6.49
N PHE A 206 -14.92 6.08 -5.65
CA PHE A 206 -14.15 4.91 -6.02
C PHE A 206 -14.88 3.63 -5.62
N ILE A 207 -14.51 2.53 -6.24
CA ILE A 207 -15.01 1.23 -5.80
C ILE A 207 -14.52 0.94 -4.37
N GLN A 208 -15.41 0.43 -3.52
CA GLN A 208 -15.07 0.06 -2.14
C GLN A 208 -14.56 -1.36 -2.07
N CYS A 209 -15.28 -2.29 -2.68
CA CYS A 209 -14.88 -3.67 -2.80
C CYS A 209 -15.35 -4.23 -4.13
N ALA A 210 -14.44 -4.87 -4.85
CA ALA A 210 -14.70 -5.37 -6.19
C ALA A 210 -14.95 -6.88 -6.24
N CYS A 211 -14.94 -7.54 -5.09
CA CYS A 211 -15.11 -8.98 -4.99
C CYS A 211 -16.58 -9.36 -4.95
N ARG A 212 -17.01 -10.35 -5.76
CA ARG A 212 -18.39 -10.91 -5.70
C ARG A 212 -18.73 -11.49 -4.32
N PHE A 213 -17.72 -11.86 -3.53
CA PHE A 213 -17.92 -12.28 -2.14
C PHE A 213 -18.44 -11.16 -1.24
N THR A 214 -18.38 -9.89 -1.64
CA THR A 214 -18.84 -8.77 -0.82
C THR A 214 -20.32 -8.46 -0.98
N GLU A 215 -20.96 -8.92 -2.04
CA GLU A 215 -22.44 -8.86 -2.11
C GLU A 215 -23.11 -9.77 -1.07
N ASN A 216 -22.37 -10.79 -0.58
CA ASN A 216 -22.77 -11.69 0.50
C ASN A 216 -21.71 -11.80 1.63
N CYS A 217 -20.77 -10.88 1.70
CA CYS A 217 -19.68 -10.95 2.69
C CYS A 217 -20.18 -10.42 4.03
N THR A 218 -20.73 -11.30 4.83
CA THR A 218 -21.00 -11.08 6.27
C THR A 218 -19.77 -10.62 7.05
N MET A 219 -18.56 -10.73 6.48
CA MET A 219 -17.29 -10.28 7.08
C MET A 219 -17.04 -8.76 6.91
N CYS A 220 -17.71 -8.09 5.95
CA CYS A 220 -17.52 -6.65 5.71
C CYS A 220 -18.60 -5.77 6.38
N ASP A 221 -19.85 -6.26 6.53
CA ASP A 221 -20.99 -5.44 6.92
C ASP A 221 -21.66 -5.78 8.26
N ASN A 222 -21.42 -6.96 8.83
CA ASN A 222 -22.08 -7.36 10.08
C ASN A 222 -21.09 -7.71 11.18
N GLY A 223 -21.26 -7.11 12.35
CA GLY A 223 -20.48 -7.26 13.58
C GLY A 223 -20.42 -8.67 14.21
N GLY A 224 -20.44 -9.71 13.39
CA GLY A 224 -20.28 -11.10 13.79
C GLY A 224 -19.05 -11.72 13.15
N GLY A 225 -17.88 -11.59 13.78
CA GLY A 225 -16.62 -12.21 13.33
C GLY A 225 -15.76 -11.32 12.44
N GLY A 226 -15.55 -10.06 12.82
CA GLY A 226 -14.69 -9.11 12.11
C GLY A 226 -13.30 -9.67 11.83
N SER A 227 -12.73 -9.36 10.64
CA SER A 227 -11.36 -9.75 10.34
C SER A 227 -10.42 -9.22 11.42
N LYS A 228 -9.31 -9.95 11.72
CA LYS A 228 -8.29 -9.51 12.69
C LYS A 228 -7.79 -8.08 12.43
N ARG A 229 -7.77 -7.67 11.17
CA ARG A 229 -7.46 -6.29 10.78
C ARG A 229 -8.50 -5.30 11.29
N GLN A 230 -9.78 -5.64 11.21
CA GLN A 230 -10.85 -4.76 11.69
C GLN A 230 -10.81 -4.60 13.21
N GLU A 231 -10.52 -5.68 13.95
CA GLU A 231 -10.30 -5.62 15.41
C GLU A 231 -9.17 -4.66 15.76
N VAL A 232 -8.02 -4.78 15.09
CA VAL A 232 -6.88 -3.87 15.28
C VAL A 232 -7.22 -2.43 14.90
N LYS A 233 -7.95 -2.21 13.82
CA LYS A 233 -8.37 -0.88 13.38
C LYS A 233 -9.28 -0.21 14.44
N ILE A 234 -10.19 -0.95 15.04
CA ILE A 234 -11.06 -0.47 16.14
C ILE A 234 -10.21 -0.14 17.37
N LEU A 235 -9.27 -1.01 17.74
CA LEU A 235 -8.37 -0.79 18.87
C LEU A 235 -7.54 0.48 18.69
N LEU A 236 -6.90 0.64 17.54
CA LEU A 236 -6.08 1.83 17.25
C LEU A 236 -6.90 3.12 17.30
N ARG A 237 -8.13 3.11 16.76
CA ARG A 237 -9.04 4.25 16.86
C ARG A 237 -9.40 4.59 18.31
N ARG A 238 -9.58 3.58 19.17
CA ARG A 238 -9.83 3.78 20.60
C ARG A 238 -8.62 4.40 21.28
N LEU A 239 -7.44 3.81 21.09
CA LEU A 239 -6.20 4.32 21.67
C LEU A 239 -5.87 5.74 21.23
N ARG A 240 -6.17 6.11 19.98
CA ARG A 240 -5.97 7.45 19.44
C ARG A 240 -6.81 8.52 20.15
N ARG A 241 -7.99 8.17 20.72
CA ARG A 241 -8.81 9.12 21.48
C ARG A 241 -8.09 9.54 22.77
N ASP A 242 -7.40 8.60 23.40
CA ASP A 242 -6.69 8.85 24.67
C ASP A 242 -5.28 9.44 24.41
N ASN A 243 -4.64 9.01 23.32
CA ASN A 243 -3.33 9.49 22.92
C ASN A 243 -3.28 9.75 21.40
N PRO A 244 -3.42 10.99 20.94
CA PRO A 244 -3.38 11.36 19.51
C PRO A 244 -2.10 10.97 18.80
N ASN A 245 -0.99 10.76 19.53
CA ASN A 245 0.31 10.40 18.95
C ASN A 245 0.54 8.87 18.87
N ILE A 246 -0.40 8.04 19.32
CA ILE A 246 -0.18 6.59 19.45
C ILE A 246 0.20 5.92 18.10
N GLU A 247 -0.47 6.28 17.02
CA GLU A 247 -0.19 5.75 15.69
C GLU A 247 1.23 6.11 15.23
N ARG A 248 1.65 7.35 15.48
CA ARG A 248 3.00 7.82 15.19
C ARG A 248 4.04 7.12 16.05
N SER A 249 3.73 6.86 17.33
CA SER A 249 4.60 6.12 18.23
C SER A 249 4.82 4.68 17.75
N ILE A 250 3.76 4.00 17.32
CA ILE A 250 3.86 2.66 16.73
C ILE A 250 4.71 2.70 15.44
N PHE A 251 4.47 3.66 14.57
CA PHE A 251 5.25 3.80 13.34
C PHE A 251 6.73 4.07 13.62
N ASN A 252 7.03 4.94 14.55
CA ASN A 252 8.43 5.25 14.92
C ASN A 252 9.13 4.06 15.58
N SER A 253 8.42 3.27 16.40
CA SER A 253 9.01 2.12 17.09
C SER A 253 9.57 1.05 16.12
N ILE A 254 8.93 0.86 14.96
CA ILE A 254 9.44 -0.07 13.95
C ILE A 254 10.68 0.45 13.19
N HIS A 255 10.98 1.74 13.31
CA HIS A 255 12.18 2.35 12.72
C HIS A 255 13.32 2.53 13.75
N ALA A 256 13.03 2.28 15.02
CA ALA A 256 13.95 2.47 16.14
C ALA A 256 14.01 1.23 17.05
N VAL A 257 14.08 0.04 16.44
CA VAL A 257 14.19 -1.22 17.20
C VAL A 257 15.57 -1.29 17.86
N ASN A 258 15.57 -1.43 19.19
CA ASN A 258 16.80 -1.64 19.95
C ASN A 258 17.02 -3.14 20.16
N LEU A 259 17.89 -3.73 19.34
CA LEU A 259 18.17 -5.18 19.39
C LEU A 259 18.87 -5.60 20.67
N ASP A 260 19.63 -4.69 21.31
CA ASP A 260 20.33 -4.99 22.56
C ASP A 260 19.38 -5.25 23.74
N MET A 261 18.15 -4.74 23.63
CA MET A 261 17.09 -4.92 24.64
C MET A 261 16.08 -5.99 24.26
N MET A 262 16.37 -6.82 23.24
CA MET A 262 15.51 -7.93 22.83
C MET A 262 16.06 -9.26 23.36
N PRO A 263 15.21 -10.12 23.99
CA PRO A 263 15.63 -11.46 24.41
C PRO A 263 16.10 -12.34 23.26
N GLY A 264 15.60 -12.06 22.04
CA GLY A 264 16.01 -12.73 20.81
C GLY A 264 15.44 -12.03 19.59
N TYR A 265 16.10 -12.20 18.47
CA TYR A 265 15.64 -11.69 17.17
C TYR A 265 16.03 -12.63 16.03
N LYS A 266 15.33 -12.54 14.91
CA LYS A 266 15.62 -13.35 13.72
C LYS A 266 16.17 -12.48 12.61
N SER A 267 17.35 -12.83 12.10
CA SER A 267 17.99 -12.13 10.98
C SER A 267 18.59 -13.14 10.01
N GLY A 268 18.41 -12.94 8.69
CA GLY A 268 18.91 -13.86 7.67
C GLY A 268 18.43 -15.31 7.80
N GLY A 269 17.29 -15.55 8.48
CA GLY A 269 16.78 -16.87 8.77
C GLY A 269 17.33 -17.52 10.04
N VAL A 270 18.34 -16.89 10.68
CA VAL A 270 18.97 -17.36 11.93
C VAL A 270 18.28 -16.69 13.13
N LEU A 271 18.03 -17.47 14.17
CA LEU A 271 17.55 -16.98 15.46
C LEU A 271 18.75 -16.61 16.32
N HIS A 272 18.81 -15.38 16.78
CA HIS A 272 19.80 -14.85 17.70
C HIS A 272 19.24 -14.72 19.10
N SER A 273 20.05 -15.04 20.11
CA SER A 273 19.72 -14.90 21.53
C SER A 273 20.56 -13.80 22.16
N PHE A 274 20.01 -13.06 23.13
CA PHE A 274 20.77 -12.08 23.90
C PHE A 274 21.94 -12.70 24.68
N LEU A 275 21.93 -14.04 24.88
CA LEU A 275 23.00 -14.78 25.56
C LEU A 275 24.26 -14.94 24.71
N GLU A 276 24.19 -14.74 23.38
CA GLU A 276 25.36 -14.96 22.49
C GLU A 276 26.54 -14.04 22.83
N ASP A 277 26.28 -12.84 23.31
CA ASP A 277 27.30 -11.84 23.66
C ASP A 277 27.11 -11.23 25.06
N TYR A 278 26.31 -11.88 25.91
CA TYR A 278 25.93 -11.39 27.25
C TYR A 278 27.15 -11.08 28.13
N ASP A 279 28.11 -12.00 28.21
CA ASP A 279 29.33 -11.84 29.04
C ASP A 279 30.32 -10.81 28.46
N GLU A 280 30.27 -10.58 27.15
CA GLU A 280 31.13 -9.59 26.48
C GLU A 280 30.58 -8.15 26.66
N ARG A 281 29.28 -7.99 26.74
CA ARG A 281 28.62 -6.70 26.97
C ARG A 281 28.95 -6.16 28.37
N GLY A 282 29.08 -7.02 29.36
CA GLY A 282 29.49 -6.65 30.73
C GLY A 282 30.91 -6.13 30.82
N LYS A 283 31.80 -6.52 29.91
CA LYS A 283 33.21 -6.08 29.90
C LYS A 283 33.45 -4.75 29.20
N LYS A 284 32.53 -4.30 28.36
CA LYS A 284 32.62 -3.00 27.66
C LYS A 284 32.16 -1.80 28.47
N SER A 285 31.64 -2.00 29.67
CA SER A 285 31.16 -0.96 30.59
C SER A 285 32.16 -0.63 31.70
N GLU A 286 33.36 -1.21 31.71
CA GLU A 286 34.54 -0.81 32.50
C GLU A 286 35.55 -0.04 31.62
#